data_0eb22ddbf0a541ccc9a546993e72a845
#
_entry.id   0eb22ddbf0a541ccc9a546993e72a845
#
_cell.length_a   1.000
_cell.length_b   1.000
_cell.length_c   1.000
_cell.angle_alpha   90.00
_cell.angle_beta   90.00
_cell.angle_gamma   90.00
#
_symmetry.space_group_name_H-M   'P 1'
#
loop_
_entity.id
_entity.type
_entity.pdbx_description
1 polymer ?
#
loop_
_entity_poly.entity_id
_entity_poly.type
_entity_poly.pdbx_seq_one_letter_code
_entity_poly.pdbx_strand_id
1 'polypeptide(L)'
;MMARTQRTELLERINSFPYWHYSFDLGDGVIINPKDDTSSRGTRDFIWPAVLALCGREDLKGLRVLDVACNAGFWSLQAANSGAEYVLGIDARPMHIEQAELVRDALGIDPGRLAYRTMNIYDLSAETVGTFDVCLVFRIIHHLRHPLLALDRLREVCRGFLVVDVRLIRQEGCVLQLHGEDEGDFLHGVDGLAFSPSMAAVERMLVFSGFSDIQFVPPKSDDHGPYAEGSRALFTARIRVWGEEPEKLAAPRGSAVKQGLGE
;
A
#
# COMPACT_ATOMS: atom_id res chain seq x y z
N MET A 1 22.97 22.31 -7.48
CA MET A 1 24.14 21.69 -6.77
C MET A 1 24.04 22.07 -5.31
N MET A 2 23.93 21.11 -4.42
CA MET A 2 23.81 21.32 -2.97
C MET A 2 25.14 21.84 -2.39
N ALA A 3 25.09 22.80 -1.46
CA ALA A 3 26.29 23.26 -0.77
C ALA A 3 26.92 22.12 0.06
N ARG A 4 28.26 22.12 0.20
CA ARG A 4 28.99 21.05 0.92
C ARG A 4 28.47 20.86 2.36
N THR A 5 28.17 21.94 3.06
CA THR A 5 27.64 21.89 4.42
C THR A 5 26.25 21.24 4.45
N GLN A 6 25.34 21.63 3.56
CA GLN A 6 24.01 21.04 3.45
C GLN A 6 24.06 19.53 3.15
N ARG A 7 25.00 19.12 2.27
CA ARG A 7 25.21 17.70 1.96
C ARG A 7 25.67 16.91 3.19
N THR A 8 26.58 17.48 4.00
CA THR A 8 27.08 16.83 5.22
C THR A 8 25.94 16.66 6.23
N GLU A 9 25.17 17.70 6.50
CA GLU A 9 24.02 17.69 7.42
C GLU A 9 22.96 16.67 6.97
N LEU A 10 22.67 16.60 5.66
CA LEU A 10 21.74 15.61 5.11
C LEU A 10 22.24 14.18 5.33
N LEU A 11 23.51 13.89 5.07
CA LEU A 11 24.09 12.57 5.30
C LEU A 11 24.10 12.19 6.78
N GLU A 12 24.37 13.12 7.68
CA GLU A 12 24.29 12.90 9.13
C GLU A 12 22.86 12.53 9.55
N ARG A 13 21.85 13.25 9.05
CA ARG A 13 20.45 12.93 9.32
C ARG A 13 20.04 11.58 8.74
N ILE A 14 20.45 11.25 7.51
CA ILE A 14 20.19 9.92 6.91
C ILE A 14 20.76 8.81 7.78
N ASN A 15 22.01 8.98 8.26
CA ASN A 15 22.70 7.98 9.05
C ASN A 15 22.21 7.91 10.51
N SER A 16 21.45 8.88 11.00
CA SER A 16 20.86 8.84 12.34
C SER A 16 19.67 7.88 12.44
N PHE A 17 19.03 7.52 11.32
CA PHE A 17 17.96 6.54 11.32
C PHE A 17 18.53 5.13 11.38
N PRO A 18 17.99 4.26 12.25
CA PRO A 18 18.48 2.89 12.44
C PRO A 18 18.20 1.98 11.24
N TYR A 19 17.24 2.39 10.42
CA TYR A 19 16.72 1.55 9.34
C TYR A 19 16.14 2.39 8.19
N TRP A 20 16.27 1.89 6.96
CA TRP A 20 15.62 2.37 5.76
C TRP A 20 15.05 1.18 4.98
N HIS A 21 13.80 1.30 4.54
CA HIS A 21 13.13 0.22 3.81
C HIS A 21 13.30 0.34 2.29
N TYR A 22 13.42 1.57 1.79
CA TYR A 22 13.49 1.87 0.35
C TYR A 22 14.77 2.59 0.00
N SER A 23 15.23 2.38 -1.25
CA SER A 23 16.30 3.18 -1.84
C SER A 23 15.74 4.49 -2.39
N PHE A 24 16.51 5.58 -2.19
CA PHE A 24 16.20 6.89 -2.74
C PHE A 24 17.45 7.52 -3.33
N ASP A 25 17.31 8.11 -4.53
CA ASP A 25 18.30 9.01 -5.11
C ASP A 25 17.85 10.46 -4.82
N LEU A 26 18.58 11.14 -3.97
CA LEU A 26 18.27 12.52 -3.54
C LEU A 26 19.00 13.56 -4.39
N GLY A 27 19.71 13.13 -5.43
CA GLY A 27 20.53 13.99 -6.27
C GLY A 27 21.91 14.30 -5.67
N ASP A 28 22.75 15.01 -6.44
CA ASP A 28 24.12 15.41 -6.04
C ASP A 28 24.98 14.27 -5.44
N GLY A 29 24.71 13.00 -5.83
CA GLY A 29 25.41 11.82 -5.36
C GLY A 29 25.05 11.41 -3.93
N VAL A 30 23.92 11.85 -3.41
CA VAL A 30 23.35 11.39 -2.14
C VAL A 30 22.34 10.29 -2.43
N ILE A 31 22.68 9.06 -2.06
CA ILE A 31 21.85 7.88 -2.28
C ILE A 31 21.59 7.19 -0.94
N ILE A 32 20.33 6.96 -0.62
CA ILE A 32 19.90 6.04 0.44
C ILE A 32 19.80 4.67 -0.20
N ASN A 33 20.62 3.73 0.24
CA ASN A 33 20.63 2.38 -0.31
C ASN A 33 20.68 1.36 0.84
N PRO A 34 19.51 0.92 1.35
CA PRO A 34 19.44 -0.09 2.38
C PRO A 34 20.01 -1.43 1.88
N LYS A 35 20.64 -2.19 2.77
CA LYS A 35 21.24 -3.49 2.44
C LYS A 35 20.20 -4.50 1.93
N ASP A 36 18.98 -4.37 2.43
CA ASP A 36 17.85 -5.27 2.14
C ASP A 36 16.72 -4.49 1.44
N ASP A 37 17.04 -3.79 0.33
CA ASP A 37 16.01 -3.12 -0.46
C ASP A 37 15.01 -4.16 -1.01
N THR A 38 13.91 -4.35 -0.28
CA THR A 38 12.82 -5.26 -0.65
C THR A 38 11.93 -4.67 -1.75
N SER A 39 12.13 -3.41 -2.10
CA SER A 39 11.48 -2.77 -3.25
C SER A 39 12.16 -3.20 -4.55
N SER A 40 12.25 -4.51 -4.80
CA SER A 40 12.84 -5.02 -6.01
C SER A 40 12.25 -4.30 -7.24
N ARG A 41 13.07 -4.06 -8.25
CA ARG A 41 12.62 -3.46 -9.51
C ARG A 41 11.37 -4.16 -10.03
N GLY A 42 11.31 -5.49 -9.98
CA GLY A 42 10.15 -6.28 -10.39
C GLY A 42 8.87 -5.94 -9.62
N THR A 43 8.92 -5.65 -8.32
CA THR A 43 7.75 -5.21 -7.55
C THR A 43 7.24 -3.85 -8.02
N ARG A 44 8.13 -2.89 -8.24
CA ARG A 44 7.77 -1.54 -8.74
C ARG A 44 7.19 -1.60 -10.14
N ASP A 45 7.84 -2.35 -11.03
CA ASP A 45 7.44 -2.52 -12.42
C ASP A 45 6.11 -3.29 -12.57
N PHE A 46 5.68 -3.99 -11.52
CA PHE A 46 4.39 -4.66 -11.46
C PHE A 46 3.28 -3.77 -10.87
N ILE A 47 3.52 -3.15 -9.70
CA ILE A 47 2.49 -2.41 -8.97
C ILE A 47 2.12 -1.11 -9.69
N TRP A 48 3.13 -0.31 -10.09
CA TRP A 48 2.86 1.04 -10.58
C TRP A 48 2.08 1.08 -11.90
N PRO A 49 2.39 0.25 -12.91
CA PRO A 49 1.55 0.15 -14.10
C PRO A 49 0.10 -0.27 -13.80
N ALA A 50 -0.13 -1.10 -12.77
CA ALA A 50 -1.47 -1.49 -12.37
C ALA A 50 -2.26 -0.30 -11.76
N VAL A 51 -1.60 0.56 -10.97
CA VAL A 51 -2.20 1.81 -10.46
C VAL A 51 -2.64 2.71 -11.61
N LEU A 52 -1.78 2.97 -12.58
CA LEU A 52 -2.11 3.83 -13.72
C LEU A 52 -3.21 3.22 -14.59
N ALA A 53 -3.14 1.91 -14.87
CA ALA A 53 -4.14 1.20 -15.66
C ALA A 53 -5.54 1.23 -15.03
N LEU A 54 -5.62 1.10 -13.68
CA LEU A 54 -6.88 1.22 -12.95
C LEU A 54 -7.52 2.59 -13.13
N CYS A 55 -6.70 3.64 -13.10
CA CYS A 55 -7.17 5.01 -13.33
C CYS A 55 -7.52 5.27 -14.81
N GLY A 56 -7.18 4.34 -15.72
CA GLY A 56 -7.37 4.52 -17.18
C GLY A 56 -6.53 5.68 -17.74
N ARG A 57 -5.36 5.95 -17.19
CA ARG A 57 -4.54 7.13 -17.45
C ARG A 57 -3.06 6.77 -17.51
N GLU A 58 -2.27 7.62 -18.14
CA GLU A 58 -0.81 7.53 -18.15
C GLU A 58 -0.17 8.29 -16.97
N ASP A 59 -0.93 9.17 -16.31
CA ASP A 59 -0.48 9.97 -15.18
C ASP A 59 -1.61 10.14 -14.13
N LEU A 60 -1.30 10.80 -13.02
CA LEU A 60 -2.24 11.07 -11.93
C LEU A 60 -2.65 12.56 -11.84
N LYS A 61 -2.48 13.33 -12.92
CA LYS A 61 -2.83 14.77 -12.92
C LYS A 61 -4.27 15.05 -12.50
N GLY A 62 -4.41 16.01 -11.57
CA GLY A 62 -5.70 16.41 -11.00
C GLY A 62 -6.29 15.41 -10.02
N LEU A 63 -5.57 14.33 -9.66
CA LEU A 63 -6.01 13.35 -8.69
C LEU A 63 -5.36 13.59 -7.32
N ARG A 64 -6.15 13.38 -6.28
CA ARG A 64 -5.71 13.34 -4.89
C ARG A 64 -5.42 11.90 -4.49
N VAL A 65 -4.25 11.65 -3.92
CA VAL A 65 -3.78 10.30 -3.58
C VAL A 65 -3.55 10.18 -2.08
N LEU A 66 -4.04 9.11 -1.47
CA LEU A 66 -3.71 8.70 -0.11
C LEU A 66 -2.80 7.47 -0.16
N ASP A 67 -1.65 7.55 0.51
CA ASP A 67 -0.71 6.44 0.67
C ASP A 67 -0.72 6.00 2.13
N VAL A 68 -1.25 4.81 2.39
CA VAL A 68 -1.49 4.29 3.75
C VAL A 68 -0.39 3.36 4.17
N ALA A 69 0.16 3.59 5.37
CA ALA A 69 1.39 2.98 5.86
C ALA A 69 2.56 3.28 4.91
N CYS A 70 2.73 4.56 4.61
CA CYS A 70 3.62 5.05 3.56
C CYS A 70 5.11 4.78 3.82
N ASN A 71 5.48 4.37 5.05
CA ASN A 71 6.87 4.20 5.47
C ASN A 71 7.68 5.48 5.14
N ALA A 72 8.88 5.37 4.59
CA ALA A 72 9.69 6.50 4.15
C ALA A 72 9.17 7.22 2.88
N GLY A 73 7.92 6.99 2.47
CA GLY A 73 7.22 7.77 1.44
C GLY A 73 7.53 7.39 0.00
N PHE A 74 8.03 6.17 -0.28
CA PHE A 74 8.40 5.77 -1.64
C PHE A 74 7.23 5.85 -2.63
N TRP A 75 6.05 5.29 -2.28
CA TRP A 75 4.88 5.29 -3.16
C TRP A 75 4.20 6.65 -3.21
N SER A 76 4.24 7.41 -2.11
CA SER A 76 3.81 8.81 -2.07
C SER A 76 4.62 9.66 -3.06
N LEU A 77 5.96 9.50 -3.07
CA LEU A 77 6.85 10.18 -3.99
C LEU A 77 6.57 9.76 -5.44
N GLN A 78 6.34 8.47 -5.69
CA GLN A 78 5.97 7.96 -7.00
C GLN A 78 4.66 8.58 -7.51
N ALA A 79 3.66 8.73 -6.64
CA ALA A 79 2.39 9.40 -6.98
C ALA A 79 2.59 10.88 -7.30
N ALA A 80 3.38 11.60 -6.50
CA ALA A 80 3.72 13.00 -6.74
C ALA A 80 4.48 13.16 -8.07
N ASN A 81 5.46 12.31 -8.36
CA ASN A 81 6.22 12.34 -9.61
C ASN A 81 5.36 11.99 -10.83
N SER A 82 4.29 11.22 -10.67
CA SER A 82 3.28 10.93 -11.70
C SER A 82 2.25 12.05 -11.87
N GLY A 83 2.46 13.20 -11.23
CA GLY A 83 1.67 14.41 -11.46
C GLY A 83 0.43 14.55 -10.58
N ALA A 84 0.29 13.75 -9.51
CA ALA A 84 -0.82 13.93 -8.57
C ALA A 84 -0.92 15.39 -8.09
N GLU A 85 -2.16 15.89 -7.99
CA GLU A 85 -2.43 17.24 -7.49
C GLU A 85 -2.05 17.37 -6.03
N TYR A 86 -2.40 16.38 -5.24
CA TYR A 86 -2.08 16.31 -3.83
C TYR A 86 -1.86 14.86 -3.41
N VAL A 87 -0.85 14.62 -2.61
CA VAL A 87 -0.55 13.32 -2.01
C VAL A 87 -0.46 13.47 -0.50
N LEU A 88 -1.17 12.64 0.23
CA LEU A 88 -1.02 12.49 1.68
C LEU A 88 -0.48 11.09 1.97
N GLY A 89 0.72 11.00 2.54
CA GLY A 89 1.24 9.77 3.14
C GLY A 89 0.91 9.73 4.63
N ILE A 90 0.40 8.63 5.12
CA ILE A 90 0.21 8.40 6.55
C ILE A 90 0.94 7.14 7.00
N ASP A 91 1.51 7.19 8.21
CA ASP A 91 2.10 6.04 8.88
C ASP A 91 1.93 6.17 10.40
N ALA A 92 1.74 5.07 11.10
CA ALA A 92 1.58 5.08 12.55
C ALA A 92 2.91 5.33 13.29
N ARG A 93 4.06 5.11 12.64
CA ARG A 93 5.40 5.29 13.21
C ARG A 93 5.95 6.67 12.89
N PRO A 94 6.18 7.55 13.90
CA PRO A 94 6.74 8.89 13.67
C PRO A 94 8.04 8.87 12.88
N MET A 95 8.93 7.90 13.15
CA MET A 95 10.21 7.75 12.46
C MET A 95 10.04 7.61 10.95
N HIS A 96 9.05 6.86 10.47
CA HIS A 96 8.78 6.72 9.04
C HIS A 96 8.35 8.05 8.41
N ILE A 97 7.55 8.83 9.14
CA ILE A 97 7.15 10.16 8.68
C ILE A 97 8.34 11.12 8.64
N GLU A 98 9.21 11.11 9.65
CA GLU A 98 10.44 11.90 9.65
C GLU A 98 11.36 11.54 8.49
N GLN A 99 11.47 10.26 8.14
CA GLN A 99 12.20 9.79 6.96
C GLN A 99 11.56 10.29 5.67
N ALA A 100 10.24 10.18 5.54
CA ALA A 100 9.50 10.61 4.34
C ALA A 100 9.61 12.13 4.13
N GLU A 101 9.52 12.91 5.20
CA GLU A 101 9.70 14.36 5.16
C GLU A 101 11.14 14.75 4.77
N LEU A 102 12.13 14.04 5.32
CA LEU A 102 13.54 14.26 4.94
C LEU A 102 13.77 14.02 3.45
N VAL A 103 13.21 12.95 2.89
CA VAL A 103 13.29 12.63 1.46
C VAL A 103 12.59 13.71 0.63
N ARG A 104 11.35 14.09 0.98
CA ARG A 104 10.58 15.16 0.33
C ARG A 104 11.36 16.47 0.29
N ASP A 105 11.88 16.89 1.43
CA ASP A 105 12.57 18.17 1.60
C ASP A 105 13.91 18.17 0.84
N ALA A 106 14.66 17.07 0.88
CA ALA A 106 15.90 16.92 0.11
C ALA A 106 15.67 17.01 -1.41
N LEU A 107 14.51 16.54 -1.89
CA LEU A 107 14.10 16.64 -3.29
C LEU A 107 13.43 17.98 -3.64
N GLY A 108 13.25 18.88 -2.68
CA GLY A 108 12.65 20.20 -2.90
C GLY A 108 11.18 20.15 -3.30
N ILE A 109 10.44 19.13 -2.87
CA ILE A 109 9.02 18.99 -3.20
C ILE A 109 8.20 19.80 -2.20
N ASP A 110 7.26 20.60 -2.72
CA ASP A 110 6.36 21.42 -1.92
C ASP A 110 5.50 20.59 -0.96
N PRO A 111 5.52 20.86 0.37
CA PRO A 111 4.65 20.21 1.34
C PRO A 111 3.14 20.40 1.05
N GLY A 112 2.78 21.46 0.34
CA GLY A 112 1.41 21.69 -0.13
C GLY A 112 0.96 20.67 -1.19
N ARG A 113 1.90 20.01 -1.87
CA ARG A 113 1.66 19.00 -2.88
C ARG A 113 1.88 17.59 -2.37
N LEU A 114 2.89 17.38 -1.52
CA LEU A 114 3.23 16.08 -0.92
C LEU A 114 3.37 16.27 0.59
N ALA A 115 2.36 15.87 1.32
CA ALA A 115 2.31 15.98 2.77
C ALA A 115 2.42 14.60 3.43
N TYR A 116 2.93 14.59 4.65
CA TYR A 116 3.02 13.40 5.48
C TYR A 116 2.40 13.66 6.86
N ARG A 117 1.86 12.62 7.49
CA ARG A 117 1.25 12.73 8.81
C ARG A 117 1.42 11.43 9.60
N THR A 118 1.91 11.54 10.84
CA THR A 118 1.83 10.44 11.79
C THR A 118 0.37 10.20 12.14
N MET A 119 -0.19 9.06 11.72
CA MET A 119 -1.60 8.72 11.90
C MET A 119 -1.81 7.21 11.81
N ASN A 120 -2.60 6.65 12.73
CA ASN A 120 -3.05 5.29 12.61
C ASN A 120 -4.18 5.19 11.56
N ILE A 121 -4.20 4.11 10.78
CA ILE A 121 -5.24 3.86 9.77
C ILE A 121 -6.65 3.85 10.37
N TYR A 122 -6.79 3.46 11.62
CA TYR A 122 -8.08 3.42 12.32
C TYR A 122 -8.65 4.81 12.64
N ASP A 123 -7.80 5.85 12.61
CA ASP A 123 -8.18 7.25 12.85
C ASP A 123 -8.55 7.99 11.55
N LEU A 124 -8.50 7.31 10.40
CA LEU A 124 -8.93 7.90 9.13
C LEU A 124 -10.41 8.25 9.16
N SER A 125 -10.71 9.48 8.75
CA SER A 125 -12.07 9.94 8.45
C SER A 125 -12.04 11.05 7.40
N ALA A 126 -13.13 11.22 6.65
CA ALA A 126 -13.25 12.31 5.69
C ALA A 126 -13.18 13.70 6.36
N GLU A 127 -13.54 13.79 7.63
CA GLU A 127 -13.46 15.02 8.42
C GLU A 127 -12.01 15.41 8.73
N THR A 128 -11.14 14.43 9.02
CA THR A 128 -9.75 14.67 9.44
C THR A 128 -8.77 14.83 8.28
N VAL A 129 -8.98 14.14 7.16
CA VAL A 129 -8.03 14.11 6.03
C VAL A 129 -8.66 14.50 4.69
N GLY A 130 -9.98 14.68 4.63
CA GLY A 130 -10.71 14.86 3.38
C GLY A 130 -10.88 13.56 2.60
N THR A 131 -11.12 13.66 1.30
CA THR A 131 -11.33 12.52 0.42
C THR A 131 -10.30 12.46 -0.70
N PHE A 132 -10.09 11.25 -1.24
CA PHE A 132 -9.06 10.95 -2.22
C PHE A 132 -9.62 10.16 -3.39
N ASP A 133 -9.08 10.42 -4.59
CA ASP A 133 -9.46 9.73 -5.82
C ASP A 133 -8.82 8.34 -5.90
N VAL A 134 -7.61 8.20 -5.34
CA VAL A 134 -6.85 6.95 -5.30
C VAL A 134 -6.32 6.72 -3.90
N CYS A 135 -6.57 5.53 -3.35
CA CYS A 135 -5.99 5.07 -2.10
C CYS A 135 -5.04 3.89 -2.36
N LEU A 136 -3.78 4.06 -1.98
CA LEU A 136 -2.74 3.03 -2.05
C LEU A 136 -2.64 2.38 -0.67
N VAL A 137 -2.82 1.06 -0.61
CA VAL A 137 -2.84 0.27 0.64
C VAL A 137 -1.87 -0.89 0.47
N PHE A 138 -0.59 -0.56 0.58
CA PHE A 138 0.47 -1.51 0.27
C PHE A 138 1.08 -2.10 1.53
N ARG A 139 1.02 -3.43 1.62
CA ARG A 139 1.70 -4.23 2.64
C ARG A 139 1.28 -3.93 4.08
N ILE A 140 0.03 -3.48 4.30
CA ILE A 140 -0.45 -3.15 5.65
C ILE A 140 -1.58 -4.08 6.13
N ILE A 141 -2.50 -4.52 5.26
CA ILE A 141 -3.71 -5.26 5.70
C ILE A 141 -3.38 -6.50 6.53
N HIS A 142 -2.31 -7.21 6.18
CA HIS A 142 -1.86 -8.42 6.88
C HIS A 142 -1.04 -8.15 8.15
N HIS A 143 -0.87 -6.87 8.53
CA HIS A 143 -0.26 -6.42 9.77
C HIS A 143 -1.27 -5.80 10.74
N LEU A 144 -2.56 -5.80 10.37
CA LEU A 144 -3.59 -5.13 11.15
C LEU A 144 -4.32 -6.09 12.08
N ARG A 145 -4.54 -5.65 13.30
CA ARG A 145 -5.39 -6.33 14.29
C ARG A 145 -6.86 -6.28 13.90
N HIS A 146 -7.31 -5.20 13.26
CA HIS A 146 -8.70 -4.97 12.86
C HIS A 146 -8.80 -4.65 11.35
N PRO A 147 -8.49 -5.61 10.45
CA PRO A 147 -8.42 -5.33 9.01
C PRO A 147 -9.76 -4.85 8.41
N LEU A 148 -10.90 -5.32 8.90
CA LEU A 148 -12.22 -4.86 8.45
C LEU A 148 -12.46 -3.40 8.84
N LEU A 149 -12.15 -3.01 10.08
CA LEU A 149 -12.26 -1.61 10.52
C LEU A 149 -11.40 -0.69 9.65
N ALA A 150 -10.19 -1.12 9.31
CA ALA A 150 -9.32 -0.36 8.44
C ALA A 150 -9.92 -0.16 7.04
N LEU A 151 -10.54 -1.20 6.47
CA LEU A 151 -11.23 -1.10 5.18
C LEU A 151 -12.47 -0.20 5.25
N ASP A 152 -13.21 -0.21 6.36
CA ASP A 152 -14.35 0.68 6.57
C ASP A 152 -13.88 2.15 6.64
N ARG A 153 -12.76 2.44 7.32
CA ARG A 153 -12.14 3.76 7.34
C ARG A 153 -11.65 4.20 5.96
N LEU A 154 -11.04 3.29 5.23
CA LEU A 154 -10.64 3.56 3.84
C LEU A 154 -11.84 3.85 2.95
N ARG A 155 -12.94 3.14 3.15
CA ARG A 155 -14.19 3.38 2.41
C ARG A 155 -14.75 4.79 2.63
N GLU A 156 -14.59 5.34 3.82
CA GLU A 156 -15.04 6.69 4.17
C GLU A 156 -14.25 7.77 3.42
N VAL A 157 -12.94 7.60 3.23
CA VAL A 157 -12.07 8.61 2.62
C VAL A 157 -11.79 8.39 1.13
N CYS A 158 -12.01 7.19 0.61
CA CYS A 158 -11.83 6.86 -0.80
C CYS A 158 -13.11 7.19 -1.58
N ARG A 159 -13.00 7.94 -2.67
CA ARG A 159 -14.13 8.27 -3.57
C ARG A 159 -13.98 7.70 -4.98
N GLY A 160 -12.87 7.06 -5.29
CA GLY A 160 -12.59 6.52 -6.62
C GLY A 160 -12.02 5.11 -6.54
N PHE A 161 -10.71 4.99 -6.52
CA PHE A 161 -10.00 3.74 -6.69
C PHE A 161 -9.24 3.33 -5.43
N LEU A 162 -9.24 2.03 -5.15
CA LEU A 162 -8.42 1.40 -4.12
C LEU A 162 -7.46 0.41 -4.77
N VAL A 163 -6.19 0.45 -4.38
CA VAL A 163 -5.18 -0.55 -4.78
C VAL A 163 -4.61 -1.18 -3.53
N VAL A 164 -4.72 -2.49 -3.41
CA VAL A 164 -4.29 -3.25 -2.22
C VAL A 164 -3.21 -4.25 -2.59
N ASP A 165 -2.02 -4.12 -1.99
CA ASP A 165 -0.98 -5.15 -2.00
C ASP A 165 -0.97 -5.86 -0.64
N VAL A 166 -1.17 -7.19 -0.64
CA VAL A 166 -1.34 -7.97 0.58
C VAL A 166 -0.60 -9.29 0.52
N ARG A 167 0.03 -9.70 1.65
CA ARG A 167 0.54 -11.05 1.86
C ARG A 167 -0.63 -12.00 2.01
N LEU A 168 -0.52 -13.18 1.40
CA LEU A 168 -1.55 -14.22 1.43
C LEU A 168 -1.04 -15.48 2.13
N ILE A 169 -1.96 -16.18 2.76
CA ILE A 169 -1.80 -17.60 3.06
C ILE A 169 -2.34 -18.44 1.90
N ARG A 170 -1.64 -19.53 1.59
CA ARG A 170 -2.06 -20.49 0.56
C ARG A 170 -3.05 -21.49 1.17
N GLN A 171 -4.27 -21.03 1.43
CA GLN A 171 -5.33 -21.84 2.02
C GLN A 171 -6.62 -21.62 1.24
N GLU A 172 -7.32 -22.72 0.94
CA GLU A 172 -8.64 -22.66 0.32
C GLU A 172 -9.69 -22.10 1.30
N GLY A 173 -10.73 -21.48 0.74
CA GLY A 173 -11.80 -20.89 1.51
C GLY A 173 -11.49 -19.47 2.01
N CYS A 174 -12.42 -18.91 2.76
CA CYS A 174 -12.35 -17.56 3.30
C CYS A 174 -11.77 -17.62 4.71
N VAL A 175 -10.44 -17.53 4.81
CA VAL A 175 -9.69 -17.74 6.06
C VAL A 175 -8.87 -16.52 6.41
N LEU A 176 -8.89 -16.13 7.70
CA LEU A 176 -7.97 -15.20 8.33
C LEU A 176 -7.13 -15.98 9.34
N GLN A 177 -5.85 -16.11 9.09
CA GLN A 177 -4.92 -16.78 10.03
C GLN A 177 -4.34 -15.77 10.98
N LEU A 178 -4.62 -15.96 12.27
CA LEU A 178 -4.06 -15.15 13.35
C LEU A 178 -2.57 -15.46 13.55
N HIS A 179 -1.76 -14.41 13.78
CA HIS A 179 -0.37 -14.54 14.19
C HIS A 179 0.08 -13.36 15.06
N GLY A 180 1.11 -13.60 15.88
CA GLY A 180 1.78 -12.54 16.63
C GLY A 180 2.79 -11.82 15.77
N GLU A 181 3.01 -10.54 16.05
CA GLU A 181 4.07 -9.71 15.46
C GLU A 181 4.90 -9.05 16.56
N ASP A 182 6.17 -8.80 16.28
CA ASP A 182 7.06 -8.06 17.16
C ASP A 182 6.86 -6.56 16.92
N GLU A 183 6.32 -5.85 17.90
CA GLU A 183 6.09 -4.40 17.84
C GLU A 183 7.39 -3.59 17.69
N GLY A 184 8.53 -4.19 18.09
CA GLY A 184 9.87 -3.62 17.93
C GLY A 184 10.44 -3.75 16.52
N ASP A 185 9.89 -4.63 15.69
CA ASP A 185 10.29 -4.77 14.29
C ASP A 185 9.62 -3.67 13.43
N PHE A 186 10.44 -2.89 12.72
CA PHE A 186 9.96 -1.80 11.87
C PHE A 186 9.16 -2.28 10.65
N LEU A 187 9.21 -3.57 10.32
CA LEU A 187 8.46 -4.21 9.24
C LEU A 187 7.13 -4.80 9.68
N HIS A 188 6.89 -4.87 10.99
CA HIS A 188 5.66 -5.38 11.56
C HIS A 188 4.66 -4.27 11.88
N GLY A 189 3.40 -4.66 12.14
CA GLY A 189 2.39 -3.75 12.63
C GLY A 189 2.69 -3.24 14.05
N VAL A 190 1.94 -2.25 14.49
CA VAL A 190 2.12 -1.63 15.82
C VAL A 190 1.22 -2.26 16.91
N ASP A 191 0.37 -3.21 16.54
CA ASP A 191 -0.65 -3.78 17.43
C ASP A 191 -0.25 -5.15 18.03
N GLY A 192 0.92 -5.69 17.67
CA GLY A 192 1.46 -6.97 18.16
C GLY A 192 0.68 -8.22 17.74
N LEU A 193 -0.45 -8.02 17.07
CA LEU A 193 -1.37 -9.07 16.63
C LEU A 193 -1.91 -8.74 15.24
N ALA A 194 -1.82 -9.69 14.31
CA ALA A 194 -2.23 -9.50 12.93
C ALA A 194 -2.93 -10.72 12.34
N PHE A 195 -3.51 -10.55 11.15
CA PHE A 195 -4.21 -11.59 10.41
C PHE A 195 -3.71 -11.67 8.98
N SER A 196 -3.17 -12.82 8.59
CA SER A 196 -2.87 -13.10 7.19
C SER A 196 -4.11 -13.69 6.50
N PRO A 197 -4.62 -13.04 5.44
CA PRO A 197 -5.81 -13.51 4.73
C PRO A 197 -5.47 -14.54 3.65
N SER A 198 -6.45 -15.39 3.32
CA SER A 198 -6.50 -16.10 2.04
C SER A 198 -6.99 -15.17 0.92
N MET A 199 -6.79 -15.56 -0.36
CA MET A 199 -7.31 -14.83 -1.52
C MET A 199 -8.81 -14.52 -1.38
N ALA A 200 -9.62 -15.54 -1.09
CA ALA A 200 -11.06 -15.39 -0.93
C ALA A 200 -11.44 -14.50 0.26
N ALA A 201 -10.62 -14.45 1.32
CA ALA A 201 -10.87 -13.56 2.44
C ALA A 201 -10.66 -12.09 2.06
N VAL A 202 -9.62 -11.78 1.27
CA VAL A 202 -9.40 -10.41 0.78
C VAL A 202 -10.57 -9.92 -0.06
N GLU A 203 -11.00 -10.72 -1.04
CA GLU A 203 -12.16 -10.38 -1.90
C GLU A 203 -13.41 -10.12 -1.06
N ARG A 204 -13.69 -11.00 -0.11
CA ARG A 204 -14.85 -10.86 0.78
C ARG A 204 -14.78 -9.62 1.66
N MET A 205 -13.64 -9.36 2.27
CA MET A 205 -13.45 -8.17 3.10
C MET A 205 -13.70 -6.90 2.28
N LEU A 206 -13.16 -6.81 1.07
CA LEU A 206 -13.38 -5.65 0.19
C LEU A 206 -14.86 -5.48 -0.16
N VAL A 207 -15.57 -6.56 -0.55
CA VAL A 207 -17.01 -6.50 -0.84
C VAL A 207 -17.81 -6.03 0.36
N PHE A 208 -17.57 -6.61 1.54
CA PHE A 208 -18.33 -6.26 2.75
C PHE A 208 -18.04 -4.83 3.24
N SER A 209 -16.84 -4.31 2.99
CA SER A 209 -16.50 -2.91 3.26
C SER A 209 -17.01 -1.93 2.18
N GLY A 210 -17.81 -2.39 1.21
CA GLY A 210 -18.50 -1.52 0.25
C GLY A 210 -17.68 -1.14 -0.99
N PHE A 211 -16.65 -1.92 -1.31
CA PHE A 211 -15.95 -1.82 -2.59
C PHE A 211 -16.61 -2.70 -3.65
N SER A 212 -16.45 -2.34 -4.92
CA SER A 212 -16.94 -3.06 -6.10
C SER A 212 -15.86 -3.18 -7.17
N ASP A 213 -16.16 -3.84 -8.28
CA ASP A 213 -15.23 -4.05 -9.40
C ASP A 213 -13.87 -4.60 -8.92
N ILE A 214 -13.93 -5.51 -7.95
CA ILE A 214 -12.73 -6.07 -7.34
C ILE A 214 -12.06 -6.99 -8.35
N GLN A 215 -10.80 -6.68 -8.69
CA GLN A 215 -10.01 -7.45 -9.63
C GLN A 215 -8.68 -7.86 -9.01
N PHE A 216 -8.34 -9.12 -9.12
CA PHE A 216 -6.98 -9.58 -8.91
C PHE A 216 -6.15 -9.23 -10.14
N VAL A 217 -5.00 -8.59 -9.92
CA VAL A 217 -4.02 -8.27 -10.97
C VAL A 217 -3.01 -9.42 -11.07
N PRO A 218 -3.08 -10.24 -12.13
CA PRO A 218 -2.16 -11.37 -12.26
C PRO A 218 -0.73 -10.87 -12.55
N PRO A 219 0.30 -11.53 -11.99
CA PRO A 219 1.69 -11.27 -12.37
C PRO A 219 1.90 -11.64 -13.85
N LYS A 220 2.70 -10.84 -14.54
CA LYS A 220 2.96 -11.02 -15.99
C LYS A 220 4.24 -11.82 -16.27
N SER A 221 5.06 -12.03 -15.26
CA SER A 221 6.36 -12.68 -15.38
C SER A 221 6.78 -13.31 -14.04
N ASP A 222 7.63 -14.33 -14.10
CA ASP A 222 8.22 -14.95 -12.91
C ASP A 222 9.14 -13.99 -12.13
N ASP A 223 9.61 -12.91 -12.78
CA ASP A 223 10.42 -11.87 -12.13
C ASP A 223 9.63 -11.09 -11.07
N HIS A 224 8.32 -11.23 -11.03
CA HIS A 224 7.46 -10.63 -10.01
C HIS A 224 7.55 -11.34 -8.65
N GLY A 225 8.41 -12.33 -8.48
CA GLY A 225 8.74 -12.98 -7.22
C GLY A 225 7.52 -13.42 -6.41
N PRO A 226 7.28 -12.84 -5.21
CA PRO A 226 6.20 -13.26 -4.31
C PRO A 226 4.79 -13.26 -4.94
N TYR A 227 4.54 -12.44 -5.96
CA TYR A 227 3.27 -12.43 -6.69
C TYR A 227 3.16 -13.64 -7.63
N ALA A 228 4.22 -13.95 -8.35
CA ALA A 228 4.28 -15.15 -9.22
C ALA A 228 4.19 -16.43 -8.38
N GLU A 229 4.79 -16.44 -7.20
CA GLU A 229 4.71 -17.55 -6.23
C GLU A 229 3.34 -17.65 -5.54
N GLY A 230 2.47 -16.64 -5.65
CA GLY A 230 1.14 -16.62 -5.01
C GLY A 230 1.17 -16.44 -3.48
N SER A 231 2.31 -16.00 -2.92
CA SER A 231 2.42 -15.61 -1.50
C SER A 231 2.03 -14.15 -1.26
N ARG A 232 1.75 -13.42 -2.35
CA ARG A 232 1.32 -12.02 -2.38
C ARG A 232 0.33 -11.79 -3.50
N ALA A 233 -0.60 -10.87 -3.31
CA ALA A 233 -1.53 -10.46 -4.35
C ALA A 233 -1.69 -8.96 -4.42
N LEU A 234 -1.92 -8.47 -5.63
CA LEU A 234 -2.35 -7.11 -5.91
C LEU A 234 -3.82 -7.14 -6.32
N PHE A 235 -4.63 -6.36 -5.63
CA PHE A 235 -6.03 -6.15 -5.95
C PHE A 235 -6.27 -4.70 -6.32
N THR A 236 -7.21 -4.51 -7.22
CA THR A 236 -7.79 -3.21 -7.53
C THR A 236 -9.29 -3.27 -7.25
N ALA A 237 -9.84 -2.16 -6.78
CA ALA A 237 -11.26 -2.05 -6.49
C ALA A 237 -11.75 -0.60 -6.72
N ARG A 238 -13.06 -0.43 -6.80
CA ARG A 238 -13.71 0.88 -6.90
C ARG A 238 -14.69 1.08 -5.75
N ILE A 239 -15.08 2.32 -5.53
CA ILE A 239 -16.17 2.61 -4.62
C ILE A 239 -17.49 2.22 -5.28
N ARG A 240 -18.31 1.44 -4.56
CA ARG A 240 -19.68 1.15 -4.97
C ARG A 240 -20.51 2.42 -4.94
N VAL A 241 -21.16 2.74 -6.04
CA VAL A 241 -22.13 3.81 -6.10
C VAL A 241 -23.42 3.36 -5.40
N TRP A 242 -23.99 4.19 -4.52
CA TRP A 242 -25.26 3.91 -3.85
C TRP A 242 -26.37 3.67 -4.90
N GLY A 243 -27.05 2.51 -4.80
CA GLY A 243 -28.10 2.09 -5.72
C GLY A 243 -27.72 0.95 -6.66
N GLU A 244 -26.45 0.60 -6.77
CA GLU A 244 -26.02 -0.63 -7.44
C GLU A 244 -26.26 -1.83 -6.54
N GLU A 245 -26.98 -2.84 -7.03
CA GLU A 245 -27.11 -4.11 -6.32
C GLU A 245 -25.72 -4.74 -6.12
N PRO A 246 -25.46 -5.35 -4.94
CA PRO A 246 -24.19 -6.06 -4.76
C PRO A 246 -24.09 -7.12 -5.87
N GLU A 247 -23.00 -7.06 -6.63
CA GLU A 247 -22.64 -8.11 -7.57
C GLU A 247 -22.81 -9.45 -6.87
N LYS A 248 -23.66 -10.35 -7.42
CA LYS A 248 -23.82 -11.68 -6.85
C LYS A 248 -22.45 -12.29 -6.81
N LEU A 249 -21.89 -12.47 -5.63
CA LEU A 249 -20.62 -13.13 -5.42
C LEU A 249 -20.67 -14.45 -6.16
N ALA A 250 -20.01 -14.51 -7.32
CA ALA A 250 -19.81 -15.77 -8.01
C ALA A 250 -19.18 -16.73 -7.00
N ALA A 251 -19.66 -17.97 -6.97
CA ALA A 251 -19.07 -19.01 -6.13
C ALA A 251 -17.54 -18.99 -6.38
N PRO A 252 -16.71 -19.13 -5.33
CA PRO A 252 -15.26 -19.07 -5.49
C PRO A 252 -14.83 -19.95 -6.65
N ARG A 253 -14.05 -19.39 -7.59
CA ARG A 253 -13.45 -20.16 -8.68
C ARG A 253 -12.43 -21.10 -8.04
N GLY A 254 -12.88 -22.32 -7.73
CA GLY A 254 -11.99 -23.28 -7.13
C GLY A 254 -12.72 -24.55 -6.71
N SER A 255 -12.32 -25.60 -7.38
CA SER A 255 -12.52 -27.03 -7.13
C SER A 255 -13.73 -27.66 -7.77
N ALA A 256 -13.56 -28.05 -9.02
CA ALA A 256 -14.10 -29.33 -9.45
C ALA A 256 -13.33 -30.45 -8.70
N VAL A 257 -13.66 -30.69 -7.44
CA VAL A 257 -13.30 -31.92 -6.77
C VAL A 257 -14.16 -32.99 -7.44
N LYS A 258 -13.55 -33.78 -8.30
CA LYS A 258 -14.11 -35.09 -8.74
C LYS A 258 -14.31 -35.89 -7.46
N GLN A 259 -15.54 -36.01 -7.00
CA GLN A 259 -15.94 -37.05 -6.08
C GLN A 259 -15.87 -38.38 -6.86
N GLY A 260 -14.72 -39.03 -6.78
CA GLY A 260 -14.58 -40.46 -7.04
C GLY A 260 -14.94 -41.17 -5.76
N LEU A 261 -16.22 -41.43 -5.54
CA LEU A 261 -16.65 -42.50 -4.68
C LEU A 261 -16.49 -43.76 -5.52
N GLY A 262 -15.41 -44.46 -5.30
CA GLY A 262 -15.21 -45.86 -5.69
C GLY A 262 -15.80 -46.75 -4.61
N GLU A 263 -16.59 -47.67 -5.02
CA GLU A 263 -17.20 -48.80 -4.28
C GLU A 263 -16.16 -49.60 -3.46
#